data_486d3030e8cf0ff31f04fa64090d5fa4
#
_entry.id   486d3030e8cf0ff31f04fa64090d5fa4
#
_cell.length_a   1.000
_cell.length_b   1.000
_cell.length_c   1.000
_cell.angle_alpha   90.00
_cell.angle_beta   90.00
_cell.angle_gamma   90.00
#
_symmetry.space_group_name_H-M   'P 1'
#
loop_
_entity.id
_entity.type
_entity.pdbx_description
1 polymer ?
#
loop_
_entity_poly.entity_id
_entity_poly.type
_entity_poly.pdbx_seq_one_letter_code
_entity_poly.pdbx_strand_id
1 'polypeptide(L)'
;DFPEPETLLNAAPKDALSITVKDASNINVGDVFKIEWYNRQGENGSILTEMYGDRTRFKKLGGHHWNFPRRALVTQMVRITAKEGNTLGLSSPLVLEARSEWETALVPWDHLQNVSISDLNITFPNGIRMPHHVEDGFNAIYLMNLFDSFVSNVKITDADSGIITDDIANVTVSDVTTTGDHYAHYTVHMGSVFNVLAQRIRVENQAEHPLSFNTYAVKSVYKDSEVLDTARLDQHSGANHHNLFDNITAHIQLGEDDTSFKLFDGGGAGYWKPSHGRHSSFYNINVQVE
;
A
#
# COMPACT_ATOMS: atom_id res chain seq x y z
N ASP A 1 -16.53 -15.33 10.34
CA ASP A 1 -15.60 -15.66 11.43
C ASP A 1 -14.18 -15.42 10.92
N PHE A 2 -13.49 -14.47 11.54
CA PHE A 2 -12.06 -14.30 11.25
C PHE A 2 -11.33 -15.46 11.93
N PRO A 3 -10.34 -16.07 11.26
CA PRO A 3 -9.52 -17.07 11.92
C PRO A 3 -8.87 -16.43 13.15
N GLU A 4 -8.97 -17.09 14.29
CA GLU A 4 -8.16 -16.74 15.45
C GLU A 4 -6.71 -16.80 15.02
N PRO A 5 -5.86 -15.84 15.43
CA PRO A 5 -4.44 -15.90 15.15
C PRO A 5 -3.89 -17.23 15.65
N GLU A 6 -3.48 -18.10 14.75
CA GLU A 6 -3.02 -19.45 15.12
C GLU A 6 -1.80 -19.42 16.03
N THR A 7 -1.01 -18.33 15.93
CA THR A 7 0.26 -18.26 16.65
C THR A 7 0.58 -16.83 17.07
N LEU A 8 0.35 -16.52 18.35
CA LEU A 8 0.81 -15.27 18.94
C LEU A 8 2.33 -15.26 19.08
N LEU A 9 2.95 -14.14 18.73
CA LEU A 9 4.38 -13.93 18.86
C LEU A 9 4.75 -13.57 20.32
N ASN A 10 5.90 -14.06 20.76
CA ASN A 10 6.57 -13.45 21.89
C ASN A 10 7.00 -12.02 21.56
N ALA A 11 7.27 -11.23 22.59
CA ALA A 11 7.78 -9.88 22.39
C ALA A 11 9.07 -9.90 21.55
N ALA A 12 9.14 -9.07 20.53
CA ALA A 12 10.32 -8.89 19.68
C ALA A 12 10.46 -7.41 19.31
N PRO A 13 11.69 -6.89 19.26
CA PRO A 13 11.89 -5.49 18.91
C PRO A 13 11.60 -5.24 17.43
N LYS A 14 11.26 -3.98 17.10
CA LYS A 14 11.30 -3.51 15.73
C LYS A 14 12.66 -3.83 15.08
N ASP A 15 12.69 -4.09 13.80
CA ASP A 15 13.86 -4.46 13.01
C ASP A 15 14.45 -5.86 13.36
N ALA A 16 13.80 -6.67 14.20
CA ALA A 16 14.18 -8.05 14.40
C ALA A 16 14.04 -8.88 13.12
N LEU A 17 15.03 -9.72 12.82
CA LEU A 17 15.05 -10.68 11.72
C LEU A 17 14.64 -12.09 12.15
N SER A 18 14.21 -12.25 13.40
CA SER A 18 13.67 -13.50 13.92
C SER A 18 12.55 -13.24 14.91
N ILE A 19 11.66 -14.20 15.00
CA ILE A 19 10.53 -14.20 15.94
C ILE A 19 10.47 -15.55 16.64
N THR A 20 9.92 -15.59 17.86
CA THR A 20 9.61 -16.82 18.55
C THR A 20 8.10 -16.96 18.67
N VAL A 21 7.59 -18.10 18.25
CA VAL A 21 6.17 -18.46 18.31
C VAL A 21 5.91 -19.50 19.40
N LYS A 22 4.64 -19.68 19.76
CA LYS A 22 4.27 -20.66 20.79
C LYS A 22 4.51 -22.10 20.31
N ASP A 23 4.17 -22.37 19.05
CA ASP A 23 4.31 -23.67 18.40
C ASP A 23 4.66 -23.46 16.92
N ALA A 24 5.80 -23.97 16.52
CA ALA A 24 6.26 -23.94 15.12
C ALA A 24 6.23 -25.33 14.46
N SER A 25 5.56 -26.32 15.05
CA SER A 25 5.61 -27.71 14.56
C SER A 25 5.21 -27.84 13.09
N ASN A 26 4.22 -27.09 12.66
CA ASN A 26 3.66 -27.12 11.31
C ASN A 26 4.23 -26.03 10.39
N ILE A 27 5.28 -25.34 10.79
CA ILE A 27 5.91 -24.27 10.00
C ILE A 27 7.22 -24.80 9.41
N ASN A 28 7.45 -24.57 8.12
CA ASN A 28 8.66 -24.99 7.42
C ASN A 28 9.44 -23.79 6.88
N VAL A 29 10.72 -23.99 6.68
CA VAL A 29 11.55 -23.03 5.91
C VAL A 29 11.02 -22.97 4.48
N GLY A 30 10.81 -21.75 3.98
CA GLY A 30 10.21 -21.50 2.69
C GLY A 30 8.74 -21.10 2.73
N ASP A 31 8.02 -21.44 3.79
CA ASP A 31 6.63 -21.03 3.96
C ASP A 31 6.51 -19.50 4.05
N VAL A 32 5.39 -18.97 3.57
CA VAL A 32 5.10 -17.53 3.61
C VAL A 32 3.87 -17.29 4.48
N PHE A 33 3.99 -16.32 5.37
CA PHE A 33 2.94 -15.93 6.31
C PHE A 33 2.71 -14.43 6.31
N LYS A 34 1.58 -14.02 6.86
CA LYS A 34 1.35 -12.65 7.34
C LYS A 34 1.77 -12.55 8.80
N ILE A 35 2.48 -11.48 9.15
CA ILE A 35 2.58 -11.01 10.53
C ILE A 35 1.56 -9.88 10.64
N GLU A 36 0.66 -10.00 11.58
CA GLU A 36 -0.46 -9.08 11.77
C GLU A 36 -0.42 -8.46 13.16
N TRP A 37 -0.68 -7.15 13.23
CA TRP A 37 -0.80 -6.39 14.46
C TRP A 37 -2.22 -5.84 14.59
N TYR A 38 -2.83 -6.06 15.74
CA TYR A 38 -4.22 -5.70 15.99
C TYR A 38 -4.35 -4.52 16.95
N ASN A 39 -5.37 -3.71 16.72
CA ASN A 39 -5.76 -2.63 17.62
C ASN A 39 -7.08 -2.98 18.32
N ARG A 40 -7.02 -3.74 19.42
CA ARG A 40 -8.22 -4.14 20.18
C ARG A 40 -8.81 -3.05 21.04
N GLN A 41 -8.05 -1.98 21.27
CA GLN A 41 -8.45 -0.89 22.19
C GLN A 41 -9.05 0.33 21.48
N GLY A 42 -9.34 0.23 20.17
CA GLY A 42 -9.92 1.29 19.37
C GLY A 42 -9.10 2.58 19.45
N GLU A 43 -9.73 3.71 19.69
CA GLU A 43 -9.07 5.04 19.75
C GLU A 43 -8.02 5.18 20.84
N ASN A 44 -8.00 4.31 21.82
CA ASN A 44 -7.06 4.33 22.94
C ASN A 44 -5.87 3.37 22.77
N GLY A 45 -5.79 2.68 21.63
CA GLY A 45 -4.74 1.70 21.38
C GLY A 45 -3.35 2.34 21.28
N SER A 46 -2.37 1.78 22.01
CA SER A 46 -0.98 2.26 21.99
C SER A 46 -0.33 2.13 20.61
N ILE A 47 -0.77 1.19 19.78
CA ILE A 47 -0.31 1.03 18.38
C ILE A 47 -0.61 2.29 17.53
N LEU A 48 -1.67 3.05 17.84
CA LEU A 48 -1.96 4.30 17.13
C LEU A 48 -0.89 5.37 17.41
N THR A 49 -0.37 5.40 18.63
CA THR A 49 0.75 6.29 18.97
C THR A 49 2.02 5.89 18.23
N GLU A 50 2.26 4.60 18.09
CA GLU A 50 3.39 4.10 17.30
C GLU A 50 3.25 4.47 15.83
N MET A 51 2.07 4.31 15.25
CA MET A 51 1.83 4.59 13.83
C MET A 51 1.77 6.09 13.49
N TYR A 52 1.14 6.90 14.32
CA TYR A 52 0.80 8.29 14.00
C TYR A 52 1.50 9.34 14.86
N GLY A 53 2.24 8.92 15.89
CA GLY A 53 2.78 9.80 16.93
C GLY A 53 1.72 10.23 17.93
N ASP A 54 2.14 11.02 18.92
CA ASP A 54 1.24 11.53 19.97
C ASP A 54 0.36 12.67 19.42
N ARG A 55 -0.77 12.29 18.83
CA ARG A 55 -1.75 13.21 18.24
C ARG A 55 -3.13 12.93 18.81
N THR A 56 -3.51 13.65 19.82
CA THR A 56 -4.82 13.48 20.48
C THR A 56 -6.01 13.96 19.62
N ARG A 57 -5.77 14.82 18.63
CA ARG A 57 -6.82 15.47 17.84
C ARG A 57 -7.67 14.52 16.99
N PHE A 58 -7.13 13.41 16.55
CA PHE A 58 -7.88 12.46 15.73
C PHE A 58 -8.78 11.51 16.52
N LYS A 59 -8.68 11.47 17.84
CA LYS A 59 -9.62 10.74 18.72
C LYS A 59 -11.07 11.19 18.58
N LYS A 60 -11.30 12.36 17.99
CA LYS A 60 -12.64 12.94 17.79
C LYS A 60 -13.31 12.51 16.49
N LEU A 61 -12.60 11.81 15.63
CA LEU A 61 -13.11 11.40 14.32
C LEU A 61 -13.75 10.01 14.47
N GLY A 62 -15.07 9.92 14.33
CA GLY A 62 -15.80 8.66 14.37
C GLY A 62 -15.64 7.82 13.10
N GLY A 63 -15.89 6.51 13.19
CA GLY A 63 -15.94 5.61 12.03
C GLY A 63 -14.59 5.22 11.44
N HIS A 64 -13.49 5.44 12.15
CA HIS A 64 -12.14 5.17 11.65
C HIS A 64 -11.80 3.68 11.58
N HIS A 65 -10.84 3.36 10.70
CA HIS A 65 -10.30 2.01 10.52
C HIS A 65 -9.78 1.35 11.80
N TRP A 66 -9.32 2.11 12.80
CA TRP A 66 -8.93 1.57 14.11
C TRP A 66 -10.10 1.12 14.98
N ASN A 67 -11.33 1.41 14.59
CA ASN A 67 -12.53 0.90 15.25
C ASN A 67 -12.91 -0.51 14.78
N PHE A 68 -12.13 -1.14 13.91
CA PHE A 68 -12.32 -2.51 13.46
C PHE A 68 -11.41 -3.48 14.25
N PRO A 69 -11.74 -3.83 15.49
CA PRO A 69 -10.81 -4.58 16.37
C PRO A 69 -10.52 -6.00 15.89
N ARG A 70 -11.29 -6.52 14.94
CA ARG A 70 -11.11 -7.86 14.35
C ARG A 70 -10.24 -7.85 13.10
N ARG A 71 -9.94 -6.69 12.54
CA ARG A 71 -9.08 -6.53 11.38
C ARG A 71 -7.68 -6.13 11.81
N ALA A 72 -6.67 -6.71 11.19
CA ALA A 72 -5.30 -6.25 11.39
C ALA A 72 -5.17 -4.77 11.00
N LEU A 73 -4.47 -4.00 11.84
CA LEU A 73 -4.17 -2.60 11.56
C LEU A 73 -2.89 -2.46 10.74
N VAL A 74 -1.94 -3.37 10.95
CA VAL A 74 -0.70 -3.47 10.17
C VAL A 74 -0.53 -4.92 9.76
N THR A 75 -0.10 -5.13 8.52
CA THR A 75 0.20 -6.45 7.96
C THR A 75 1.56 -6.41 7.28
N GLN A 76 2.38 -7.42 7.55
CA GLN A 76 3.67 -7.64 6.91
C GLN A 76 3.75 -9.08 6.42
N MET A 77 4.00 -9.30 5.14
CA MET A 77 4.18 -10.62 4.58
C MET A 77 5.66 -11.00 4.61
N VAL A 78 5.96 -12.20 5.08
CA VAL A 78 7.33 -12.69 5.24
C VAL A 78 7.46 -14.14 4.82
N ARG A 79 8.63 -14.48 4.27
CA ARG A 79 9.05 -15.87 4.09
C ARG A 79 9.88 -16.32 5.30
N ILE A 80 9.66 -17.53 5.75
CA ILE A 80 10.48 -18.17 6.79
C ILE A 80 11.80 -18.61 6.17
N THR A 81 12.90 -18.10 6.66
CA THR A 81 14.26 -18.35 6.13
C THR A 81 15.08 -19.32 6.94
N ALA A 82 14.72 -19.50 8.21
CA ALA A 82 15.36 -20.42 9.14
C ALA A 82 14.38 -20.89 10.21
N LYS A 83 14.64 -22.06 10.82
CA LYS A 83 13.85 -22.59 11.94
C LYS A 83 14.77 -23.28 12.93
N GLU A 84 14.70 -22.87 14.18
CA GLU A 84 15.38 -23.51 15.31
C GLU A 84 14.41 -23.63 16.48
N GLY A 85 13.86 -24.82 16.68
CA GLY A 85 12.76 -25.03 17.62
C GLY A 85 11.55 -24.16 17.26
N ASN A 86 11.15 -23.29 18.17
CA ASN A 86 10.06 -22.33 17.96
C ASN A 86 10.54 -20.93 17.51
N THR A 87 11.82 -20.78 17.20
CA THR A 87 12.38 -19.54 16.66
C THR A 87 12.46 -19.64 15.14
N LEU A 88 11.91 -18.63 14.47
CA LEU A 88 11.78 -18.53 13.02
C LEU A 88 12.55 -17.33 12.49
N GLY A 89 13.43 -17.55 11.53
CA GLY A 89 14.08 -16.48 10.76
C GLY A 89 13.14 -15.89 9.71
N LEU A 90 13.22 -14.59 9.48
CA LEU A 90 12.36 -13.85 8.57
C LEU A 90 13.12 -13.32 7.36
N SER A 91 12.48 -13.28 6.20
CA SER A 91 13.03 -12.68 4.96
C SER A 91 13.16 -11.17 5.01
N SER A 92 12.47 -10.49 5.93
CA SER A 92 12.58 -9.06 6.15
C SER A 92 12.41 -8.72 7.64
N PRO A 93 13.05 -7.64 8.11
CA PRO A 93 12.92 -7.24 9.51
C PRO A 93 11.50 -6.77 9.84
N LEU A 94 11.10 -6.96 11.10
CA LEU A 94 9.82 -6.50 11.61
C LEU A 94 9.65 -4.99 11.39
N VAL A 95 8.54 -4.59 10.80
CA VAL A 95 8.22 -3.18 10.57
C VAL A 95 7.80 -2.45 11.85
N LEU A 96 7.24 -3.18 12.79
CA LEU A 96 6.92 -2.74 14.16
C LEU A 96 7.42 -3.80 15.15
N GLU A 97 7.58 -3.40 16.41
CA GLU A 97 7.83 -4.37 17.47
C GLU A 97 6.62 -5.31 17.69
N ALA A 98 6.86 -6.53 18.08
CA ALA A 98 5.80 -7.43 18.49
C ALA A 98 5.53 -7.23 19.99
N ARG A 99 4.27 -6.92 20.33
CA ARG A 99 3.79 -6.75 21.71
C ARG A 99 2.54 -7.58 21.96
N SER A 100 2.43 -8.14 23.15
CA SER A 100 1.24 -8.91 23.54
C SER A 100 -0.04 -8.06 23.52
N GLU A 101 0.06 -6.77 23.86
CA GLU A 101 -1.09 -5.83 23.84
C GLU A 101 -1.62 -5.54 22.42
N TRP A 102 -0.83 -5.80 21.39
CA TRP A 102 -1.20 -5.67 19.98
C TRP A 102 -1.57 -7.01 19.35
N GLU A 103 -1.63 -8.07 20.17
CA GLU A 103 -1.92 -9.43 19.71
C GLU A 103 -1.20 -9.76 18.41
N THR A 104 0.12 -9.45 18.35
CA THR A 104 0.91 -9.70 17.15
C THR A 104 0.97 -11.19 16.87
N ALA A 105 0.58 -11.59 15.67
CA ALA A 105 0.41 -12.99 15.30
C ALA A 105 0.98 -13.33 13.93
N LEU A 106 1.43 -14.58 13.79
CA LEU A 106 1.76 -15.20 12.51
C LEU A 106 0.49 -15.87 11.97
N VAL A 107 0.05 -15.47 10.79
CA VAL A 107 -1.24 -15.90 10.21
C VAL A 107 -0.98 -16.55 8.84
N PRO A 108 -1.54 -17.74 8.58
CA PRO A 108 -1.48 -18.38 7.27
C PRO A 108 -2.05 -17.45 6.18
N TRP A 109 -1.50 -17.56 4.98
CA TRP A 109 -1.91 -16.72 3.86
C TRP A 109 -1.98 -17.54 2.57
N ASP A 110 -3.17 -17.64 2.01
CA ASP A 110 -3.37 -18.22 0.70
C ASP A 110 -2.95 -17.22 -0.37
N HIS A 111 -1.90 -17.56 -1.12
CA HIS A 111 -1.32 -16.66 -2.11
C HIS A 111 -0.74 -17.43 -3.30
N LEU A 112 -0.61 -16.72 -4.41
CA LEU A 112 0.20 -17.14 -5.54
C LEU A 112 1.59 -16.51 -5.43
N GLN A 113 2.60 -17.16 -5.97
CA GLN A 113 3.96 -16.64 -6.02
C GLN A 113 4.61 -16.89 -7.38
N ASN A 114 5.62 -16.08 -7.69
CA ASN A 114 6.37 -16.17 -8.95
C ASN A 114 5.47 -15.95 -10.18
N VAL A 115 4.44 -15.11 -10.06
CA VAL A 115 3.60 -14.70 -11.17
C VAL A 115 4.27 -13.56 -11.92
N SER A 116 4.28 -13.65 -13.26
CA SER A 116 4.78 -12.60 -14.13
C SER A 116 3.73 -12.17 -15.15
N ILE A 117 3.57 -10.87 -15.31
CA ILE A 117 2.73 -10.25 -16.34
C ILE A 117 3.62 -9.27 -17.09
N SER A 118 3.82 -9.48 -18.39
CA SER A 118 4.69 -8.60 -19.18
C SER A 118 4.24 -8.43 -20.62
N ASP A 119 4.75 -7.36 -21.24
CA ASP A 119 4.65 -7.11 -22.67
C ASP A 119 3.19 -7.03 -23.17
N LEU A 120 2.35 -6.28 -22.45
CA LEU A 120 0.92 -6.15 -22.76
C LEU A 120 0.55 -4.73 -23.20
N ASN A 121 -0.34 -4.64 -24.17
CA ASN A 121 -1.10 -3.45 -24.48
C ASN A 121 -2.58 -3.72 -24.19
N ILE A 122 -3.18 -2.95 -23.30
CA ILE A 122 -4.59 -3.06 -22.92
C ILE A 122 -5.27 -1.75 -23.29
N THR A 123 -6.34 -1.83 -24.09
CA THR A 123 -7.07 -0.64 -24.52
C THR A 123 -8.56 -0.85 -24.27
N PHE A 124 -9.17 0.12 -23.62
CA PHE A 124 -10.61 0.17 -23.42
C PHE A 124 -11.26 1.13 -24.42
N PRO A 125 -12.57 0.99 -24.66
CA PRO A 125 -13.30 1.97 -25.45
C PRO A 125 -13.22 3.34 -24.77
N ASN A 126 -12.93 4.38 -25.55
CA ASN A 126 -13.03 5.74 -25.04
C ASN A 126 -14.52 6.05 -24.81
N GLY A 127 -14.87 6.30 -23.57
CA GLY A 127 -16.24 6.53 -23.10
C GLY A 127 -16.47 7.95 -22.58
N ILE A 128 -17.69 8.21 -22.14
CA ILE A 128 -18.01 9.44 -21.42
C ILE A 128 -17.40 9.37 -20.02
N ARG A 129 -16.75 10.44 -19.59
CA ARG A 129 -16.25 10.53 -18.20
C ARG A 129 -17.42 10.34 -17.22
N MET A 130 -17.31 9.31 -16.40
CA MET A 130 -18.24 9.04 -15.32
C MET A 130 -17.86 9.83 -14.06
N PRO A 131 -18.82 10.18 -13.20
CA PRO A 131 -18.50 10.76 -11.90
C PRO A 131 -17.70 9.79 -11.04
N HIS A 132 -16.87 10.35 -10.15
CA HIS A 132 -16.06 9.62 -9.20
C HIS A 132 -16.89 8.60 -8.37
N HIS A 133 -16.42 7.37 -8.27
CA HIS A 133 -17.04 6.20 -7.65
C HIS A 133 -18.25 5.59 -8.39
N VAL A 134 -18.53 6.01 -9.61
CA VAL A 134 -19.56 5.40 -10.47
C VAL A 134 -19.03 5.14 -11.88
N GLU A 135 -17.72 4.92 -11.98
CA GLU A 135 -17.03 4.57 -13.21
C GLU A 135 -17.55 3.24 -13.77
N ASP A 136 -17.41 3.00 -15.07
CA ASP A 136 -17.87 1.79 -15.75
C ASP A 136 -17.15 0.51 -15.32
N GLY A 137 -15.98 0.66 -14.67
CA GLY A 137 -15.20 -0.45 -14.15
C GLY A 137 -14.19 -1.03 -15.14
N PHE A 138 -13.72 -0.23 -16.10
CA PHE A 138 -12.64 -0.59 -17.02
C PHE A 138 -11.30 -0.62 -16.30
N ASN A 139 -11.09 -1.68 -15.48
CA ASN A 139 -9.87 -1.89 -14.71
C ASN A 139 -8.96 -2.87 -15.45
N ALA A 140 -7.71 -2.47 -15.75
CA ALA A 140 -6.85 -3.25 -16.62
C ALA A 140 -6.26 -4.47 -15.92
N ILE A 141 -5.62 -4.30 -14.77
CA ILE A 141 -4.98 -5.38 -14.02
C ILE A 141 -5.35 -5.27 -12.55
N TYR A 142 -5.82 -6.37 -11.95
CA TYR A 142 -6.02 -6.48 -10.52
C TYR A 142 -5.12 -7.56 -9.94
N LEU A 143 -4.19 -7.14 -9.10
CA LEU A 143 -3.22 -8.01 -8.42
C LEU A 143 -3.72 -8.29 -7.00
N MET A 144 -4.01 -9.54 -6.70
CA MET A 144 -4.52 -9.94 -5.39
C MET A 144 -3.82 -11.21 -4.90
N ASN A 145 -3.46 -11.21 -3.62
CA ASN A 145 -2.81 -12.35 -2.96
C ASN A 145 -1.57 -12.84 -3.71
N LEU A 146 -0.62 -11.93 -3.97
CA LEU A 146 0.61 -12.25 -4.68
C LEU A 146 1.86 -12.04 -3.83
N PHE A 147 2.81 -12.95 -3.97
CA PHE A 147 4.13 -12.85 -3.36
C PHE A 147 5.23 -13.10 -4.39
N ASP A 148 6.38 -12.40 -4.27
CA ASP A 148 7.55 -12.58 -5.17
C ASP A 148 7.16 -12.58 -6.66
N SER A 149 6.49 -11.54 -7.13
CA SER A 149 5.90 -11.45 -8.48
C SER A 149 6.26 -10.13 -9.16
N PHE A 150 6.01 -10.02 -10.46
CA PHE A 150 6.25 -8.76 -11.15
C PHE A 150 5.27 -8.48 -12.29
N VAL A 151 5.10 -7.18 -12.58
CA VAL A 151 4.47 -6.65 -13.79
C VAL A 151 5.47 -5.76 -14.50
N SER A 152 5.64 -5.91 -15.81
CA SER A 152 6.59 -5.09 -16.56
C SER A 152 6.17 -4.83 -18.00
N ASN A 153 6.58 -3.67 -18.53
CA ASN A 153 6.35 -3.31 -19.94
C ASN A 153 4.87 -3.40 -20.34
N VAL A 154 4.01 -2.64 -19.65
CA VAL A 154 2.57 -2.63 -19.88
C VAL A 154 2.12 -1.23 -20.29
N LYS A 155 1.38 -1.14 -21.39
CA LYS A 155 0.69 0.08 -21.81
C LYS A 155 -0.81 -0.08 -21.62
N ILE A 156 -1.44 0.90 -20.95
CA ILE A 156 -2.86 0.89 -20.63
C ILE A 156 -3.48 2.17 -21.17
N THR A 157 -4.50 2.02 -22.02
CA THR A 157 -5.16 3.15 -22.69
C THR A 157 -6.63 3.20 -22.29
N ASP A 158 -7.10 4.38 -21.91
CA ASP A 158 -8.51 4.70 -21.60
C ASP A 158 -9.13 3.83 -20.49
N ALA A 159 -8.37 3.47 -19.48
CA ALA A 159 -8.87 2.72 -18.32
C ALA A 159 -9.43 3.64 -17.23
N ASP A 160 -10.45 3.18 -16.50
CA ASP A 160 -10.87 3.78 -15.23
C ASP A 160 -9.80 3.58 -14.15
N SER A 161 -9.19 2.39 -14.13
CA SER A 161 -8.03 2.12 -13.28
C SER A 161 -7.01 1.25 -14.01
N GLY A 162 -5.76 1.61 -13.94
CA GLY A 162 -4.69 0.85 -14.58
C GLY A 162 -4.35 -0.42 -13.80
N ILE A 163 -3.59 -0.30 -12.71
CA ILE A 163 -3.23 -1.41 -11.84
C ILE A 163 -3.79 -1.19 -10.45
N ILE A 164 -4.58 -2.13 -9.96
CA ILE A 164 -5.13 -2.14 -8.61
C ILE A 164 -4.49 -3.28 -7.82
N THR A 165 -4.17 -3.06 -6.56
CA THR A 165 -3.54 -4.05 -5.70
C THR A 165 -4.35 -4.32 -4.44
N ASP A 166 -4.33 -5.56 -3.96
CA ASP A 166 -4.86 -5.95 -2.66
C ASP A 166 -4.10 -7.19 -2.14
N ASP A 167 -3.63 -7.13 -0.90
CA ASP A 167 -2.88 -8.22 -0.26
C ASP A 167 -1.72 -8.75 -1.12
N ILE A 168 -0.79 -7.87 -1.50
CA ILE A 168 0.41 -8.28 -2.25
C ILE A 168 1.70 -7.89 -1.53
N ALA A 169 2.77 -8.67 -1.72
CA ALA A 169 4.06 -8.36 -1.14
C ALA A 169 5.24 -8.80 -2.02
N ASN A 170 6.37 -8.10 -1.89
CA ASN A 170 7.57 -8.34 -2.71
C ASN A 170 7.26 -8.32 -4.21
N VAL A 171 6.41 -7.40 -4.64
CA VAL A 171 6.03 -7.26 -6.05
C VAL A 171 6.72 -6.06 -6.66
N THR A 172 7.22 -6.22 -7.87
CA THR A 172 7.75 -5.12 -8.67
C THR A 172 6.79 -4.82 -9.82
N VAL A 173 6.38 -3.55 -9.92
CA VAL A 173 5.64 -3.01 -11.07
C VAL A 173 6.55 -2.03 -11.77
N SER A 174 6.94 -2.32 -13.02
CA SER A 174 7.90 -1.50 -13.74
C SER A 174 7.51 -1.22 -15.18
N ASP A 175 7.95 -0.08 -15.69
CA ASP A 175 7.78 0.26 -17.11
C ASP A 175 6.30 0.21 -17.53
N VAL A 176 5.44 0.90 -16.77
CA VAL A 176 4.01 1.02 -17.04
C VAL A 176 3.69 2.42 -17.55
N THR A 177 3.01 2.48 -18.68
CA THR A 177 2.48 3.73 -19.23
C THR A 177 0.96 3.69 -19.21
N THR A 178 0.33 4.70 -18.60
CA THR A 178 -1.11 4.93 -18.72
C THR A 178 -1.34 6.15 -19.62
N THR A 179 -2.31 6.07 -20.53
CA THR A 179 -2.52 7.08 -21.57
C THR A 179 -3.99 7.10 -22.04
N GLY A 180 -4.31 8.01 -22.94
CA GLY A 180 -5.63 8.17 -23.54
C GLY A 180 -6.33 9.42 -23.03
N ASP A 181 -7.56 9.61 -23.51
CA ASP A 181 -8.38 10.78 -23.20
C ASP A 181 -9.30 10.57 -21.99
N HIS A 182 -9.39 9.32 -21.52
CA HIS A 182 -10.23 8.96 -20.37
C HIS A 182 -9.62 9.43 -19.06
N TYR A 183 -10.43 10.10 -18.24
CA TYR A 183 -10.03 10.52 -16.88
C TYR A 183 -10.09 9.31 -15.93
N ALA A 184 -8.94 8.84 -15.51
CA ALA A 184 -8.85 7.67 -14.66
C ALA A 184 -9.11 7.98 -13.18
N HIS A 185 -9.58 6.98 -12.44
CA HIS A 185 -9.61 7.02 -10.97
C HIS A 185 -8.19 6.78 -10.43
N TYR A 186 -7.58 5.65 -10.80
CA TYR A 186 -6.21 5.32 -10.46
C TYR A 186 -5.38 4.99 -11.71
N THR A 187 -4.08 5.26 -11.66
CA THR A 187 -3.15 4.70 -12.65
C THR A 187 -2.45 3.47 -12.10
N VAL A 188 -1.68 3.61 -11.02
CA VAL A 188 -1.18 2.50 -10.21
C VAL A 188 -1.58 2.77 -8.76
N HIS A 189 -2.41 1.91 -8.22
CA HIS A 189 -2.90 1.97 -6.85
C HIS A 189 -2.12 0.99 -5.98
N MET A 190 -1.56 1.47 -4.86
CA MET A 190 -0.93 0.63 -3.86
C MET A 190 -1.77 0.61 -2.58
N GLY A 191 -2.69 -0.34 -2.47
CA GLY A 191 -3.48 -0.61 -1.27
C GLY A 191 -3.26 -2.03 -0.77
N SER A 192 -3.25 -2.24 0.54
CA SER A 192 -2.98 -3.52 1.19
C SER A 192 -1.68 -4.16 0.67
N VAL A 193 -0.57 -3.41 0.68
CA VAL A 193 0.70 -3.84 0.11
C VAL A 193 1.83 -3.81 1.13
N PHE A 194 2.78 -4.73 0.99
CA PHE A 194 4.02 -4.73 1.76
C PHE A 194 5.23 -4.90 0.84
N ASN A 195 6.22 -4.00 0.95
CA ASN A 195 7.46 -4.08 0.20
C ASN A 195 7.25 -4.18 -1.32
N VAL A 196 6.42 -3.27 -1.87
CA VAL A 196 6.15 -3.18 -3.30
C VAL A 196 6.94 -2.02 -3.91
N LEU A 197 7.56 -2.27 -5.05
CA LEU A 197 8.26 -1.27 -5.84
C LEU A 197 7.47 -1.00 -7.14
N ALA A 198 6.96 0.22 -7.31
CA ALA A 198 6.50 0.71 -8.59
C ALA A 198 7.53 1.70 -9.14
N GLN A 199 8.12 1.40 -10.28
CA GLN A 199 9.18 2.22 -10.86
C GLN A 199 9.00 2.44 -12.36
N ARG A 200 9.48 3.58 -12.83
CA ARG A 200 9.36 3.98 -14.24
C ARG A 200 7.90 3.93 -14.72
N ILE A 201 7.04 4.47 -13.87
CA ILE A 201 5.63 4.65 -14.19
C ILE A 201 5.49 5.99 -14.93
N ARG A 202 4.88 5.97 -16.09
CA ARG A 202 4.61 7.15 -16.90
C ARG A 202 3.11 7.36 -17.03
N VAL A 203 2.62 8.42 -16.43
CA VAL A 203 1.19 8.80 -16.45
C VAL A 203 0.99 9.93 -17.45
N GLU A 204 0.36 9.64 -18.58
CA GLU A 204 0.11 10.59 -19.66
C GLU A 204 -1.34 11.11 -19.68
N ASN A 205 -2.28 10.36 -19.12
CA ASN A 205 -3.68 10.75 -18.99
C ASN A 205 -3.97 11.41 -17.64
N GLN A 206 -5.06 12.16 -17.59
CA GLN A 206 -5.56 12.70 -16.33
C GLN A 206 -6.05 11.58 -15.40
N ALA A 207 -5.76 11.71 -14.10
CA ALA A 207 -6.23 10.78 -13.09
C ALA A 207 -6.51 11.49 -11.76
N GLU A 208 -7.54 11.03 -11.05
CA GLU A 208 -7.82 11.52 -9.69
C GLU A 208 -6.67 11.19 -8.73
N HIS A 209 -6.14 9.96 -8.84
CA HIS A 209 -5.06 9.45 -8.00
C HIS A 209 -3.94 8.82 -8.85
N PRO A 210 -3.08 9.64 -9.50
CA PRO A 210 -2.08 9.11 -10.44
C PRO A 210 -1.05 8.19 -9.77
N LEU A 211 -0.51 8.58 -8.62
CA LEU A 211 0.37 7.73 -7.80
C LEU A 211 -0.17 7.76 -6.37
N SER A 212 -0.72 6.64 -5.89
CA SER A 212 -1.44 6.60 -4.62
C SER A 212 -0.99 5.47 -3.72
N PHE A 213 -0.45 5.83 -2.53
CA PHE A 213 -0.37 4.92 -1.40
C PHE A 213 -1.71 4.91 -0.68
N ASN A 214 -2.44 3.83 -0.84
CA ASN A 214 -3.76 3.67 -0.28
C ASN A 214 -3.74 2.93 1.06
N THR A 215 -4.91 2.67 1.62
CA THR A 215 -5.11 2.02 2.92
C THR A 215 -4.25 0.76 3.06
N TYR A 216 -3.55 0.64 4.18
CA TYR A 216 -2.66 -0.49 4.52
C TYR A 216 -1.44 -0.66 3.60
N ALA A 217 -1.01 0.37 2.89
CA ALA A 217 0.26 0.33 2.17
C ALA A 217 1.42 0.50 3.15
N VAL A 218 2.35 -0.45 3.16
CA VAL A 218 3.48 -0.47 4.11
C VAL A 218 4.79 -0.72 3.39
N LYS A 219 5.81 0.10 3.70
CA LYS A 219 7.20 -0.08 3.25
C LYS A 219 7.32 -0.22 1.72
N SER A 220 6.56 0.57 0.99
CA SER A 220 6.49 0.51 -0.47
C SER A 220 6.99 1.80 -1.12
N VAL A 221 7.36 1.73 -2.39
CA VAL A 221 8.08 2.80 -3.08
C VAL A 221 7.48 3.06 -4.46
N TYR A 222 7.20 4.34 -4.76
CA TYR A 222 7.15 4.84 -6.14
C TYR A 222 8.50 5.45 -6.48
N LYS A 223 9.11 5.03 -7.58
CA LYS A 223 10.45 5.46 -7.95
C LYS A 223 10.58 5.79 -9.44
N ASP A 224 11.47 6.75 -9.75
CA ASP A 224 11.87 7.08 -11.13
C ASP A 224 10.66 7.25 -12.07
N SER A 225 9.63 7.96 -11.63
CA SER A 225 8.33 8.01 -12.31
C SER A 225 7.94 9.44 -12.69
N GLU A 226 7.04 9.56 -13.65
CA GLU A 226 6.63 10.84 -14.21
C GLU A 226 5.11 10.92 -14.34
N VAL A 227 4.53 12.03 -13.87
CA VAL A 227 3.12 12.36 -14.04
C VAL A 227 3.02 13.63 -14.85
N LEU A 228 2.50 13.54 -16.07
CA LEU A 228 2.55 14.62 -17.07
C LEU A 228 1.37 15.60 -16.99
N ASP A 229 0.32 15.25 -16.25
CA ASP A 229 -0.83 16.12 -16.09
C ASP A 229 -1.37 16.05 -14.68
N THR A 230 -1.53 17.21 -14.05
CA THR A 230 -2.17 17.42 -12.74
C THR A 230 -1.67 16.42 -11.68
N ALA A 231 -0.34 16.38 -11.51
CA ALA A 231 0.33 15.43 -10.62
C ALA A 231 -0.15 15.53 -9.17
N ARG A 232 -0.46 14.40 -8.57
CA ARG A 232 -0.70 14.26 -7.13
C ARG A 232 0.11 13.10 -6.59
N LEU A 233 0.85 13.33 -5.51
CA LEU A 233 1.53 12.30 -4.73
C LEU A 233 0.64 12.00 -3.54
N ASP A 234 -0.31 11.10 -3.77
CA ASP A 234 -1.45 10.89 -2.88
C ASP A 234 -1.13 9.90 -1.78
N GLN A 235 -1.44 10.30 -0.56
CA GLN A 235 -1.49 9.44 0.60
C GLN A 235 -2.95 9.23 0.98
N HIS A 236 -3.54 8.14 0.47
CA HIS A 236 -4.96 7.94 0.43
C HIS A 236 -5.46 7.00 1.50
N SER A 237 -5.89 7.56 2.60
CA SER A 237 -6.51 6.83 3.70
C SER A 237 -5.54 6.12 4.65
N GLY A 238 -6.02 5.90 5.84
CA GLY A 238 -5.28 5.50 7.01
C GLY A 238 -4.55 4.16 6.95
N ALA A 239 -3.74 3.95 7.94
CA ALA A 239 -2.89 2.78 8.14
C ALA A 239 -1.83 2.54 7.06
N ASN A 240 -1.57 3.49 6.15
CA ASN A 240 -0.38 3.45 5.29
C ASN A 240 0.80 4.14 5.99
N HIS A 241 1.99 3.57 5.95
CA HIS A 241 3.17 4.10 6.63
C HIS A 241 4.48 3.52 6.07
N HIS A 242 5.62 4.19 6.37
CA HIS A 242 6.94 3.78 5.89
C HIS A 242 7.06 3.74 4.36
N ASN A 243 6.30 4.57 3.65
CA ASN A 243 6.30 4.61 2.19
C ASN A 243 7.16 5.74 1.66
N LEU A 244 7.63 5.62 0.42
CA LEU A 244 8.55 6.56 -0.20
C LEU A 244 8.10 6.91 -1.63
N PHE A 245 8.03 8.20 -1.92
CA PHE A 245 8.11 8.72 -3.28
C PHE A 245 9.55 9.18 -3.54
N ASP A 246 10.24 8.56 -4.48
CA ASP A 246 11.64 8.81 -4.80
C ASP A 246 11.84 9.11 -6.28
N ASN A 247 12.44 10.26 -6.59
CA ASN A 247 12.74 10.69 -7.93
C ASN A 247 11.51 10.75 -8.84
N ILE A 248 10.55 11.61 -8.47
CA ILE A 248 9.29 11.80 -9.21
C ILE A 248 9.33 13.14 -9.94
N THR A 249 9.04 13.13 -11.23
CA THR A 249 8.77 14.33 -12.01
C THR A 249 7.27 14.57 -12.05
N ALA A 250 6.85 15.71 -11.52
CA ALA A 250 5.45 16.09 -11.34
C ALA A 250 5.13 17.34 -12.15
N HIS A 251 4.29 17.21 -13.19
CA HIS A 251 3.79 18.35 -13.94
C HIS A 251 2.47 18.83 -13.32
N ILE A 252 2.36 20.13 -13.10
CA ILE A 252 1.19 20.80 -12.54
C ILE A 252 0.73 21.85 -13.51
N GLN A 253 -0.51 21.73 -13.96
CA GLN A 253 -1.18 22.76 -14.74
C GLN A 253 -2.05 23.59 -13.79
N LEU A 254 -1.76 24.89 -13.70
CA LEU A 254 -2.55 25.83 -12.91
C LEU A 254 -3.57 26.49 -13.84
N GLY A 255 -4.85 26.52 -13.41
CA GLY A 255 -5.85 27.37 -14.05
C GLY A 255 -5.53 28.86 -13.82
N GLU A 256 -6.11 29.75 -14.64
CA GLU A 256 -5.87 31.21 -14.57
C GLU A 256 -6.12 31.82 -13.19
N ASP A 257 -7.03 31.24 -12.42
CA ASP A 257 -7.42 31.72 -11.08
C ASP A 257 -6.75 30.90 -9.93
N ASP A 258 -5.94 29.88 -10.25
CA ASP A 258 -5.34 29.02 -9.24
C ASP A 258 -4.09 29.67 -8.65
N THR A 259 -4.12 29.91 -7.35
CA THR A 259 -2.98 30.46 -6.60
C THR A 259 -2.22 29.41 -5.80
N SER A 260 -2.70 28.16 -5.77
CA SER A 260 -2.09 27.07 -5.02
C SER A 260 -2.49 25.71 -5.57
N PHE A 261 -1.61 24.74 -5.43
CA PHE A 261 -1.81 23.35 -5.79
C PHE A 261 -1.37 22.40 -4.67
N LYS A 262 -2.12 21.35 -4.45
CA LYS A 262 -1.81 20.36 -3.40
C LYS A 262 -1.13 19.14 -4.01
N LEU A 263 0.16 19.26 -4.30
CA LEU A 263 0.96 18.14 -4.80
C LEU A 263 1.01 16.97 -3.80
N PHE A 264 1.21 17.27 -2.52
CA PHE A 264 1.27 16.28 -1.45
C PHE A 264 -0.11 16.17 -0.80
N ASP A 265 -1.00 15.49 -1.46
CA ASP A 265 -2.38 15.40 -0.99
C ASP A 265 -2.56 14.29 0.04
N GLY A 266 -3.39 14.56 1.01
CA GLY A 266 -3.88 13.60 1.99
C GLY A 266 -5.30 13.17 1.64
N GLY A 267 -5.45 12.35 0.61
CA GLY A 267 -6.71 11.88 0.08
C GLY A 267 -7.57 11.06 1.04
N GLY A 268 -8.66 10.53 0.53
CA GLY A 268 -9.58 9.66 1.23
C GLY A 268 -10.62 10.36 2.09
N ALA A 269 -11.70 9.63 2.36
CA ALA A 269 -12.81 10.11 3.17
C ALA A 269 -12.40 10.43 4.60
N GLY A 270 -13.12 11.34 5.25
CA GLY A 270 -12.83 11.79 6.61
C GLY A 270 -12.76 10.66 7.66
N TYR A 271 -13.55 9.62 7.48
CA TYR A 271 -13.55 8.45 8.36
C TYR A 271 -12.32 7.53 8.19
N TRP A 272 -11.48 7.76 7.19
CA TRP A 272 -10.20 7.07 7.00
C TRP A 272 -8.98 7.89 7.44
N LYS A 273 -9.19 9.11 7.94
CA LYS A 273 -8.09 9.96 8.43
C LYS A 273 -7.51 9.43 9.77
N PRO A 274 -6.21 9.62 10.05
CA PRO A 274 -5.22 10.33 9.24
C PRO A 274 -4.94 9.67 7.89
N SER A 275 -4.52 10.46 6.90
CA SER A 275 -4.25 9.96 5.54
C SER A 275 -3.02 9.06 5.46
N HIS A 276 -2.09 9.19 6.40
CA HIS A 276 -0.86 8.40 6.46
C HIS A 276 -0.31 8.33 7.90
N GLY A 277 0.51 7.33 8.14
CA GLY A 277 1.27 7.14 9.36
C GLY A 277 2.67 7.75 9.29
N ARG A 278 3.53 7.36 10.24
CA ARG A 278 4.93 7.83 10.37
C ARG A 278 5.81 7.27 9.26
N HIS A 279 6.95 7.94 9.07
CA HIS A 279 8.03 7.51 8.17
C HIS A 279 7.63 7.43 6.69
N SER A 280 6.58 8.16 6.29
CA SER A 280 6.33 8.41 4.88
C SER A 280 7.23 9.54 4.41
N SER A 281 7.89 9.36 3.27
CA SER A 281 8.94 10.26 2.79
C SER A 281 8.74 10.64 1.33
N PHE A 282 9.17 11.86 1.01
CA PHE A 282 9.26 12.38 -0.35
C PHE A 282 10.70 12.80 -0.58
N TYR A 283 11.35 12.26 -1.58
CA TYR A 283 12.74 12.53 -1.87
C TYR A 283 12.94 12.78 -3.37
N ASN A 284 13.73 13.79 -3.69
CA ASN A 284 14.07 14.16 -5.07
C ASN A 284 12.81 14.37 -5.95
N ILE A 285 11.88 15.22 -5.51
CA ILE A 285 10.68 15.55 -6.25
C ILE A 285 10.94 16.77 -7.13
N ASN A 286 10.85 16.58 -8.45
CA ASN A 286 11.03 17.62 -9.45
C ASN A 286 9.65 18.12 -9.92
N VAL A 287 9.34 19.38 -9.65
CA VAL A 287 8.04 19.97 -9.96
C VAL A 287 8.18 20.92 -11.14
N GLN A 288 7.37 20.72 -12.16
CA GLN A 288 7.22 21.60 -13.30
C GLN A 288 5.83 22.22 -13.26
N VAL A 289 5.76 23.54 -13.27
CA VAL A 289 4.49 24.29 -13.20
C VAL A 289 4.32 25.04 -14.51
N GLU A 290 3.18 24.84 -15.16
CA GLU A 290 2.79 25.51 -16.42
C GLU A 290 1.53 26.33 -16.23
#